data_c2a9d9e1fec2dcdbc5c47c776149d3d4
#
_entry.id   c2a9d9e1fec2dcdbc5c47c776149d3d4
#
_cell.length_a   1.000
_cell.length_b   1.000
_cell.length_c   1.000
_cell.angle_alpha   90.00
_cell.angle_beta   90.00
_cell.angle_gamma   90.00
#
_symmetry.space_group_name_H-M   'P 1'
#
loop_
_entity.id
_entity.type
_entity.pdbx_description
1 polymer ?
#
loop_
_entity_poly.entity_id
_entity_poly.type
_entity_poly.pdbx_seq_one_letter_code
_entity_poly.pdbx_strand_id
1 'polypeptide(L)'
;SATLDTSSVLYSGLVSGDTFNGSYTGAFSNANVGTGKTVTITSSYSGADIGNYSVTDQSSTTADISTKALTATASASNKTYDGSTTASTTLTFSGLVGSETLGQTVGSTFDNKNVGSNKTVTVNSITLADGSGLAVNYSISAGQTTTANITAKSLTVSGITGINKVYDGNAVVTLDSSSVTYSGLVSGDSFVGAYSGVFANANVDTGKTVTITSSYSGSDVNNYVVTDQSTTTANITSRPAGVSGITVFGLSVNNKEYDGTVTAPLDTSSILYTGILPGDDVTGSYSGVFTNPNVGSTKTVNITSSYSGADSGNYSFTDQSSTTGNIVPKVLTATA
;
A
#
# COMPACT_ATOMS: atom_id res chain seq x y z
N SER A 1 29.63 -8.35 -53.67
CA SER A 1 30.39 -7.58 -54.68
C SER A 1 31.08 -6.42 -54.04
N ALA A 2 32.18 -5.97 -54.60
CA ALA A 2 32.89 -4.73 -54.27
C ALA A 2 32.85 -3.80 -55.49
N THR A 3 32.60 -2.54 -55.28
CA THR A 3 32.77 -1.52 -56.35
C THR A 3 34.25 -1.23 -56.49
N LEU A 4 34.79 -1.40 -57.65
CA LEU A 4 36.19 -1.09 -57.97
C LEU A 4 36.29 0.33 -58.56
N ASP A 5 37.26 1.09 -58.09
CA ASP A 5 37.67 2.32 -58.77
C ASP A 5 38.64 1.94 -59.87
N THR A 6 38.20 2.11 -61.10
CA THR A 6 38.99 1.76 -62.32
C THR A 6 39.54 3.02 -63.03
N SER A 7 39.41 4.21 -62.44
CA SER A 7 39.83 5.47 -63.07
C SER A 7 41.33 5.55 -63.28
N SER A 8 42.11 4.81 -62.51
CA SER A 8 43.57 4.80 -62.55
C SER A 8 44.20 3.53 -63.14
N VAL A 9 43.41 2.72 -63.89
CA VAL A 9 43.92 1.50 -64.53
C VAL A 9 44.85 1.90 -65.68
N LEU A 10 46.06 1.38 -65.60
CA LEU A 10 47.09 1.61 -66.66
C LEU A 10 47.43 0.28 -67.33
N TYR A 11 47.53 0.34 -68.64
CA TYR A 11 48.02 -0.79 -69.48
C TYR A 11 49.45 -0.53 -69.89
N SER A 12 50.39 -1.09 -69.13
CA SER A 12 51.83 -0.97 -69.45
C SER A 12 52.22 -1.92 -70.58
N GLY A 13 52.82 -1.39 -71.62
CA GLY A 13 53.24 -2.17 -72.78
C GLY A 13 52.22 -2.17 -73.96
N LEU A 14 51.13 -1.40 -73.84
CA LEU A 14 50.19 -1.24 -74.94
C LEU A 14 50.81 -0.42 -76.04
N VAL A 15 50.77 -0.89 -77.30
CA VAL A 15 51.24 -0.18 -78.46
C VAL A 15 50.31 0.97 -78.82
N SER A 16 50.93 2.14 -79.18
CA SER A 16 50.19 3.36 -79.48
C SER A 16 49.32 3.14 -80.72
N GLY A 17 48.01 3.36 -80.60
CA GLY A 17 46.99 3.19 -81.63
C GLY A 17 46.18 1.89 -81.51
N ASP A 18 46.60 0.91 -80.69
CA ASP A 18 45.89 -0.35 -80.52
C ASP A 18 44.64 -0.13 -79.63
N THR A 19 43.62 -0.86 -79.93
CA THR A 19 42.33 -0.83 -79.20
C THR A 19 42.29 -1.92 -78.13
N PHE A 20 42.30 -1.51 -76.85
CA PHE A 20 42.27 -2.39 -75.69
C PHE A 20 41.36 -1.83 -74.60
N ASN A 21 40.35 -2.62 -74.18
CA ASN A 21 39.40 -2.23 -73.12
C ASN A 21 39.33 -3.35 -72.10
N GLY A 22 39.39 -2.98 -70.82
CA GLY A 22 39.21 -3.86 -69.67
C GLY A 22 37.90 -3.63 -68.93
N SER A 23 37.28 -4.71 -68.49
CA SER A 23 36.14 -4.72 -67.59
C SER A 23 36.48 -5.50 -66.35
N TYR A 24 36.19 -4.97 -65.21
CA TYR A 24 36.62 -5.50 -63.90
C TYR A 24 35.42 -5.66 -62.95
N THR A 25 35.35 -6.80 -62.24
CA THR A 25 34.43 -7.06 -61.18
C THR A 25 35.17 -7.44 -59.91
N GLY A 26 34.71 -6.95 -58.74
CA GLY A 26 35.30 -7.23 -57.43
C GLY A 26 34.36 -8.05 -56.56
N ALA A 27 34.91 -9.02 -55.86
CA ALA A 27 34.19 -9.81 -54.89
C ALA A 27 34.94 -9.93 -53.58
N PHE A 28 34.32 -9.55 -52.46
CA PHE A 28 34.84 -9.86 -51.12
C PHE A 28 34.76 -11.35 -50.82
N SER A 29 35.70 -11.87 -50.02
CA SER A 29 35.73 -13.27 -49.57
C SER A 29 34.47 -13.68 -48.79
N ASN A 30 33.84 -12.74 -48.06
CA ASN A 30 32.57 -12.90 -47.40
C ASN A 30 31.92 -11.52 -47.15
N ALA A 31 30.67 -11.48 -46.73
CA ALA A 31 29.90 -10.25 -46.52
C ALA A 31 30.11 -9.62 -45.15
N ASN A 32 30.88 -10.23 -44.24
CA ASN A 32 31.02 -9.77 -42.88
C ASN A 32 31.88 -8.51 -42.75
N VAL A 33 31.60 -7.68 -41.80
CA VAL A 33 32.38 -6.49 -41.41
C VAL A 33 33.85 -6.84 -41.17
N GLY A 34 34.74 -5.97 -41.58
CA GLY A 34 36.16 -6.09 -41.36
C GLY A 34 36.95 -5.06 -42.16
N THR A 35 38.15 -4.78 -41.72
CA THR A 35 39.11 -3.87 -42.38
C THR A 35 40.13 -4.66 -43.19
N GLY A 36 40.60 -4.07 -44.31
CA GLY A 36 41.64 -4.66 -45.15
C GLY A 36 41.20 -6.01 -45.77
N LYS A 37 39.93 -6.24 -46.00
CA LYS A 37 39.41 -7.50 -46.55
C LYS A 37 39.85 -7.65 -47.99
N THR A 38 40.33 -8.85 -48.34
CA THR A 38 40.69 -9.17 -49.69
C THR A 38 39.47 -9.09 -50.65
N VAL A 39 39.63 -8.34 -51.70
CA VAL A 39 38.71 -8.27 -52.85
C VAL A 39 39.40 -8.97 -54.03
N THR A 40 38.85 -10.12 -54.43
CA THR A 40 39.30 -10.80 -55.63
C THR A 40 38.79 -10.03 -56.83
N ILE A 41 39.67 -9.74 -57.76
CA ILE A 41 39.39 -9.06 -59.03
C ILE A 41 39.26 -10.12 -60.13
N THR A 42 38.21 -10.02 -60.87
CA THR A 42 38.03 -10.79 -62.12
C THR A 42 38.00 -9.79 -63.27
N SER A 43 38.91 -9.97 -64.21
CA SER A 43 39.13 -9.10 -65.35
C SER A 43 38.63 -9.79 -66.65
N SER A 44 38.14 -9.00 -67.56
CA SER A 44 37.90 -9.42 -68.94
C SER A 44 38.30 -8.29 -69.89
N TYR A 45 38.85 -8.69 -71.02
CA TYR A 45 39.42 -7.75 -71.96
C TYR A 45 38.78 -7.90 -73.35
N SER A 46 38.68 -6.76 -74.07
CA SER A 46 38.13 -6.68 -75.41
C SER A 46 38.87 -5.62 -76.22
N GLY A 47 38.69 -5.65 -77.54
CA GLY A 47 39.34 -4.74 -78.48
C GLY A 47 39.80 -5.50 -79.74
N ALA A 48 40.00 -4.77 -80.83
CA ALA A 48 40.40 -5.39 -82.10
C ALA A 48 41.77 -6.07 -82.01
N ASP A 49 42.67 -5.50 -81.10
CA ASP A 49 44.05 -5.93 -81.03
C ASP A 49 44.37 -6.86 -79.87
N ILE A 50 43.32 -7.27 -79.06
CA ILE A 50 43.49 -8.05 -77.84
C ILE A 50 44.26 -9.35 -78.04
N GLY A 51 44.12 -9.99 -79.18
CA GLY A 51 44.79 -11.26 -79.54
C GLY A 51 46.31 -11.16 -79.67
N ASN A 52 46.89 -9.95 -79.74
CA ASN A 52 48.31 -9.68 -79.81
C ASN A 52 49.00 -9.54 -78.41
N TYR A 53 48.20 -9.61 -77.32
CA TYR A 53 48.69 -9.36 -75.96
C TYR A 53 48.49 -10.54 -75.04
N SER A 54 49.47 -10.75 -74.17
CA SER A 54 49.33 -11.61 -72.97
C SER A 54 49.22 -10.70 -71.76
N VAL A 55 48.08 -10.73 -71.04
CA VAL A 55 47.84 -9.82 -69.97
C VAL A 55 48.14 -10.48 -68.60
N THR A 56 48.90 -9.78 -67.79
CA THR A 56 49.09 -10.15 -66.37
C THR A 56 48.24 -9.26 -65.52
N ASP A 57 47.25 -9.89 -64.85
CA ASP A 57 46.25 -9.17 -64.07
C ASP A 57 46.68 -8.85 -62.63
N GLN A 58 46.16 -7.75 -62.10
CA GLN A 58 46.04 -7.58 -60.68
C GLN A 58 44.90 -8.46 -60.20
N SER A 59 45.22 -9.56 -59.49
CA SER A 59 44.26 -10.55 -59.06
C SER A 59 43.48 -10.16 -57.79
N SER A 60 43.98 -9.17 -57.02
CA SER A 60 43.32 -8.75 -55.77
C SER A 60 43.66 -7.34 -55.37
N THR A 61 42.82 -6.77 -54.51
CA THR A 61 43.01 -5.55 -53.74
C THR A 61 42.43 -5.72 -52.35
N THR A 62 42.41 -4.68 -51.53
CA THR A 62 41.77 -4.69 -50.20
C THR A 62 40.77 -3.54 -50.07
N ALA A 63 39.70 -3.79 -49.34
CA ALA A 63 38.72 -2.79 -48.96
C ALA A 63 38.06 -3.14 -47.63
N ASP A 64 37.36 -2.19 -47.02
CA ASP A 64 36.67 -2.37 -45.78
C ASP A 64 35.19 -2.66 -46.02
N ILE A 65 34.58 -3.46 -45.11
CA ILE A 65 33.14 -3.56 -44.95
C ILE A 65 32.84 -2.98 -43.59
N SER A 66 32.08 -1.87 -43.52
CA SER A 66 31.64 -1.23 -42.30
C SER A 66 30.31 -1.79 -41.82
N THR A 67 30.02 -1.55 -40.53
CA THR A 67 28.73 -1.95 -39.95
C THR A 67 27.57 -1.24 -40.63
N LYS A 68 26.44 -1.94 -40.75
CA LYS A 68 25.18 -1.36 -41.20
C LYS A 68 24.42 -0.78 -40.01
N ALA A 69 24.11 0.51 -40.07
CA ALA A 69 23.31 1.16 -39.02
C ALA A 69 21.87 0.69 -39.07
N LEU A 70 21.33 0.32 -37.91
CA LEU A 70 19.91 -0.03 -37.70
C LEU A 70 19.17 1.14 -37.06
N THR A 71 17.86 1.18 -37.30
CA THR A 71 16.90 1.93 -36.50
C THR A 71 16.01 0.99 -35.73
N ALA A 72 15.38 1.44 -34.64
CA ALA A 72 14.48 0.61 -33.86
C ALA A 72 13.29 1.41 -33.34
N THR A 73 12.15 0.74 -33.26
CA THR A 73 10.96 1.19 -32.53
C THR A 73 10.89 0.45 -31.22
N ALA A 74 10.71 1.19 -30.12
CA ALA A 74 10.62 0.64 -28.77
C ALA A 74 9.15 0.40 -28.36
N SER A 75 8.90 -0.71 -27.67
CA SER A 75 7.64 -1.03 -27.00
C SER A 75 7.95 -1.41 -25.56
N ALA A 76 7.27 -0.81 -24.57
CA ALA A 76 7.47 -1.09 -23.15
C ALA A 76 6.23 -1.69 -22.51
N SER A 77 6.42 -2.56 -21.54
CA SER A 77 5.35 -3.17 -20.76
C SER A 77 4.99 -2.29 -19.55
N ASN A 78 3.68 -2.26 -19.22
CA ASN A 78 3.24 -1.70 -17.94
C ASN A 78 3.79 -2.52 -16.78
N LYS A 79 3.97 -1.90 -15.62
CA LYS A 79 4.33 -2.61 -14.38
C LYS A 79 3.51 -2.13 -13.20
N THR A 80 3.44 -2.94 -12.16
CA THR A 80 2.99 -2.51 -10.83
C THR A 80 4.15 -1.84 -10.10
N TYR A 81 3.87 -0.83 -9.30
CA TYR A 81 4.86 -0.12 -8.50
C TYR A 81 5.72 -1.10 -7.68
N ASP A 82 7.02 -0.94 -7.79
CA ASP A 82 8.04 -1.77 -7.12
C ASP A 82 9.17 -0.94 -6.49
N GLY A 83 9.04 0.40 -6.48
CA GLY A 83 10.04 1.34 -5.98
C GLY A 83 11.19 1.61 -6.93
N SER A 84 11.25 0.96 -8.11
CA SER A 84 12.33 1.12 -9.09
C SER A 84 11.88 1.86 -10.35
N THR A 85 12.85 2.40 -11.08
CA THR A 85 12.63 2.98 -12.42
C THR A 85 12.83 1.97 -13.55
N THR A 86 13.28 0.74 -13.28
CA THR A 86 13.54 -0.27 -14.31
C THR A 86 12.30 -0.55 -15.14
N ALA A 87 12.46 -0.54 -16.47
CA ALA A 87 11.42 -0.84 -17.43
C ALA A 87 11.74 -2.11 -18.24
N SER A 88 10.72 -2.84 -18.64
CA SER A 88 10.84 -3.96 -19.59
C SER A 88 10.49 -3.45 -20.98
N THR A 89 11.47 -3.49 -21.90
CA THR A 89 11.34 -2.94 -23.26
C THR A 89 11.81 -3.93 -24.30
N THR A 90 11.10 -3.98 -25.41
CA THR A 90 11.46 -4.75 -26.61
C THR A 90 11.65 -3.79 -27.77
N LEU A 91 12.64 -4.04 -28.62
CA LEU A 91 12.90 -3.27 -29.83
C LEU A 91 12.51 -4.08 -31.07
N THR A 92 11.89 -3.42 -32.02
CA THR A 92 11.70 -3.92 -33.38
C THR A 92 12.70 -3.21 -34.29
N PHE A 93 13.65 -3.95 -34.86
CA PHE A 93 14.67 -3.40 -35.70
C PHE A 93 14.19 -3.18 -37.15
N SER A 94 14.70 -2.12 -37.75
CA SER A 94 14.55 -1.83 -39.18
C SER A 94 15.92 -1.63 -39.80
N GLY A 95 16.09 -2.10 -41.03
CA GLY A 95 17.36 -2.01 -41.80
C GLY A 95 18.17 -3.31 -41.82
N LEU A 96 17.68 -4.42 -41.29
CA LEU A 96 18.32 -5.73 -41.41
C LEU A 96 18.46 -6.12 -42.92
N VAL A 97 19.42 -6.97 -43.23
CA VAL A 97 19.65 -7.45 -44.59
C VAL A 97 18.74 -8.65 -44.81
N GLY A 98 17.92 -8.58 -45.90
CA GLY A 98 17.01 -9.65 -46.26
C GLY A 98 16.04 -10.00 -45.12
N SER A 99 16.04 -11.27 -44.71
CA SER A 99 15.21 -11.81 -43.63
C SER A 99 16.04 -12.13 -42.38
N GLU A 100 17.21 -11.49 -42.19
CA GLU A 100 18.04 -11.71 -41.00
C GLU A 100 17.31 -11.27 -39.73
N THR A 101 17.63 -11.94 -38.62
CA THR A 101 17.15 -11.62 -37.26
C THR A 101 18.34 -11.41 -36.34
N LEU A 102 18.17 -10.61 -35.32
CA LEU A 102 19.14 -10.41 -34.22
C LEU A 102 18.48 -10.62 -32.89
N GLY A 103 19.25 -11.16 -31.95
CA GLY A 103 18.92 -11.12 -30.53
C GLY A 103 19.22 -9.74 -29.94
N GLN A 104 18.60 -9.43 -28.76
CA GLN A 104 18.81 -8.15 -28.09
C GLN A 104 18.75 -8.29 -26.56
N THR A 105 19.58 -7.50 -25.87
CA THR A 105 19.41 -7.18 -24.46
C THR A 105 19.27 -5.66 -24.34
N VAL A 106 18.19 -5.22 -23.69
CA VAL A 106 17.83 -3.81 -23.62
C VAL A 106 17.78 -3.37 -22.15
N GLY A 107 18.54 -2.34 -21.80
CA GLY A 107 18.40 -1.63 -20.52
C GLY A 107 17.57 -0.38 -20.73
N SER A 108 16.49 -0.24 -19.95
CA SER A 108 15.59 0.91 -20.06
C SER A 108 15.03 1.33 -18.71
N THR A 109 14.62 2.59 -18.60
CA THR A 109 14.09 3.16 -17.37
C THR A 109 12.91 4.08 -17.63
N PHE A 110 11.99 4.09 -16.69
CA PHE A 110 10.98 5.13 -16.57
C PHE A 110 11.64 6.45 -16.12
N ASP A 111 10.99 7.57 -16.40
CA ASP A 111 11.36 8.93 -15.98
C ASP A 111 11.48 9.08 -14.45
N ASN A 112 10.59 8.42 -13.70
CA ASN A 112 10.64 8.27 -12.24
C ASN A 112 9.87 7.01 -11.81
N LYS A 113 10.00 6.62 -10.51
CA LYS A 113 9.39 5.40 -9.95
C LYS A 113 7.88 5.48 -9.72
N ASN A 114 7.29 6.69 -9.67
CA ASN A 114 5.94 6.91 -9.18
C ASN A 114 4.86 6.41 -10.14
N VAL A 115 3.72 6.03 -9.59
CA VAL A 115 2.50 5.66 -10.30
C VAL A 115 2.10 6.75 -11.29
N GLY A 116 1.70 6.35 -12.47
CA GLY A 116 1.23 7.25 -13.53
C GLY A 116 0.98 6.52 -14.84
N SER A 117 0.19 7.14 -15.68
CA SER A 117 -0.10 6.67 -17.05
C SER A 117 0.78 7.40 -18.07
N ASN A 118 1.06 6.71 -19.18
CA ASN A 118 1.84 7.23 -20.31
C ASN A 118 3.20 7.85 -19.88
N LYS A 119 3.84 7.21 -18.90
CA LYS A 119 5.15 7.64 -18.43
C LYS A 119 6.20 7.35 -19.48
N THR A 120 7.13 8.29 -19.66
CA THR A 120 8.22 8.11 -20.62
C THR A 120 9.15 7.00 -20.17
N VAL A 121 9.43 6.07 -21.09
CA VAL A 121 10.44 5.02 -20.97
C VAL A 121 11.54 5.32 -21.97
N THR A 122 12.78 5.40 -21.48
CA THR A 122 13.97 5.64 -22.31
C THR A 122 14.83 4.39 -22.35
N VAL A 123 15.24 4.00 -23.55
CA VAL A 123 16.22 2.94 -23.76
C VAL A 123 17.63 3.51 -23.52
N ASN A 124 18.31 3.02 -22.50
CA ASN A 124 19.63 3.52 -22.07
C ASN A 124 20.78 2.71 -22.66
N SER A 125 20.56 1.42 -22.93
CA SER A 125 21.58 0.54 -23.51
C SER A 125 20.94 -0.53 -24.40
N ILE A 126 21.67 -0.90 -25.45
CA ILE A 126 21.29 -1.98 -26.37
C ILE A 126 22.53 -2.83 -26.60
N THR A 127 22.43 -4.13 -26.37
CA THR A 127 23.42 -5.11 -26.76
C THR A 127 22.78 -6.04 -27.78
N LEU A 128 23.33 -6.05 -29.00
CA LEU A 128 22.91 -6.98 -30.04
C LEU A 128 23.54 -8.36 -29.80
N ALA A 129 22.80 -9.39 -30.13
CA ALA A 129 23.28 -10.77 -30.15
C ALA A 129 22.98 -11.42 -31.52
N ASP A 130 23.75 -12.44 -31.87
CA ASP A 130 23.56 -13.16 -33.14
C ASP A 130 22.19 -13.83 -33.16
N GLY A 131 21.58 -13.81 -34.34
CA GLY A 131 20.38 -14.54 -34.71
C GLY A 131 20.65 -15.33 -35.97
N SER A 132 19.83 -15.14 -37.03
CA SER A 132 20.20 -15.63 -38.38
C SER A 132 21.25 -14.70 -39.03
N GLY A 133 21.34 -13.43 -38.59
CA GLY A 133 22.40 -12.49 -38.92
C GLY A 133 23.44 -12.40 -37.79
N LEU A 134 24.65 -11.90 -38.11
CA LEU A 134 25.73 -11.69 -37.15
C LEU A 134 25.64 -10.27 -36.56
N ALA A 135 25.57 -10.14 -35.26
CA ALA A 135 25.48 -8.86 -34.55
C ALA A 135 26.64 -7.91 -34.91
N VAL A 136 27.84 -8.45 -35.15
CA VAL A 136 29.04 -7.69 -35.52
C VAL A 136 28.88 -6.90 -36.82
N ASN A 137 27.97 -7.31 -37.71
CA ASN A 137 27.68 -6.64 -38.97
C ASN A 137 26.80 -5.39 -38.83
N TYR A 138 26.26 -5.14 -37.63
CA TYR A 138 25.31 -4.08 -37.37
C TYR A 138 25.75 -3.15 -36.27
N SER A 139 25.21 -1.94 -36.32
CA SER A 139 25.33 -0.97 -35.25
C SER A 139 23.97 -0.32 -34.95
N ILE A 140 23.73 0.04 -33.68
CA ILE A 140 22.53 0.76 -33.26
C ILE A 140 22.90 1.66 -32.08
N SER A 141 22.34 2.86 -32.02
CA SER A 141 22.44 3.76 -30.88
C SER A 141 21.25 3.60 -29.96
N ALA A 142 21.45 3.69 -28.64
CA ALA A 142 20.41 3.82 -27.66
C ALA A 142 19.76 5.22 -27.74
N GLY A 143 18.67 5.46 -26.95
CA GLY A 143 17.95 6.72 -26.90
C GLY A 143 16.53 6.66 -27.45
N GLN A 144 16.05 5.48 -27.88
CA GLN A 144 14.65 5.29 -28.24
C GLN A 144 13.76 5.55 -27.03
N THR A 145 12.62 6.19 -27.27
CA THR A 145 11.63 6.47 -26.24
C THR A 145 10.29 5.84 -26.59
N THR A 146 9.57 5.43 -25.60
CA THR A 146 8.19 4.95 -25.69
C THR A 146 7.44 5.32 -24.41
N THR A 147 6.21 4.85 -24.23
CA THR A 147 5.46 5.09 -23.00
C THR A 147 4.90 3.78 -22.44
N ALA A 148 4.78 3.73 -21.10
CA ALA A 148 4.11 2.66 -20.41
C ALA A 148 3.55 3.19 -19.07
N ASN A 149 2.71 2.39 -18.40
CA ASN A 149 2.10 2.78 -17.13
C ASN A 149 2.80 2.11 -15.95
N ILE A 150 2.88 2.84 -14.82
CA ILE A 150 3.13 2.25 -13.51
C ILE A 150 1.82 2.30 -12.75
N THR A 151 1.27 1.14 -12.39
CA THR A 151 0.03 1.01 -11.61
C THR A 151 0.32 0.92 -10.13
N ALA A 152 -0.64 1.37 -9.30
CA ALA A 152 -0.48 1.34 -7.85
C ALA A 152 -0.37 -0.09 -7.31
N LYS A 153 0.44 -0.26 -6.28
CA LYS A 153 0.62 -1.53 -5.57
C LYS A 153 -0.40 -1.66 -4.45
N SER A 154 -0.99 -2.84 -4.28
CA SER A 154 -1.87 -3.11 -3.14
C SER A 154 -1.07 -3.13 -1.84
N LEU A 155 -1.63 -2.49 -0.80
CA LEU A 155 -1.07 -2.44 0.55
C LEU A 155 -2.20 -2.73 1.54
N THR A 156 -2.00 -3.70 2.43
CA THR A 156 -2.99 -4.07 3.45
C THR A 156 -2.48 -3.66 4.82
N VAL A 157 -3.34 -2.97 5.57
CA VAL A 157 -3.08 -2.52 6.94
C VAL A 157 -3.78 -3.45 7.92
N SER A 158 -3.06 -3.89 8.95
CA SER A 158 -3.58 -4.76 10.01
C SER A 158 -2.80 -4.59 11.32
N GLY A 159 -3.30 -5.19 12.42
CA GLY A 159 -2.63 -5.17 13.73
C GLY A 159 -3.06 -4.00 14.62
N ILE A 160 -4.13 -3.27 14.28
CA ILE A 160 -4.69 -2.22 15.13
C ILE A 160 -5.64 -2.86 16.15
N THR A 161 -5.45 -2.58 17.44
CA THR A 161 -6.31 -3.09 18.51
C THR A 161 -6.93 -1.96 19.31
N GLY A 162 -8.12 -2.20 19.88
CA GLY A 162 -8.78 -1.25 20.77
C GLY A 162 -8.36 -1.47 22.21
N ILE A 163 -8.06 -0.39 22.94
CA ILE A 163 -7.75 -0.45 24.37
C ILE A 163 -9.06 -0.38 25.15
N ASN A 164 -9.25 -1.33 26.09
CA ASN A 164 -10.40 -1.32 26.99
C ASN A 164 -10.44 -0.03 27.82
N LYS A 165 -11.62 0.49 28.09
CA LYS A 165 -11.79 1.68 28.92
C LYS A 165 -12.88 1.48 29.98
N VAL A 166 -12.84 2.31 31.02
CA VAL A 166 -13.92 2.49 31.97
C VAL A 166 -14.92 3.47 31.37
N TYR A 167 -16.19 3.28 31.63
CA TYR A 167 -17.28 4.17 31.19
C TYR A 167 -16.98 5.63 31.58
N ASP A 168 -17.02 6.51 30.63
CA ASP A 168 -16.75 7.95 30.77
C ASP A 168 -17.78 8.83 30.03
N GLY A 169 -18.88 8.23 29.56
CA GLY A 169 -19.96 8.91 28.86
C GLY A 169 -19.69 9.17 27.37
N ASN A 170 -18.51 8.83 26.83
CA ASN A 170 -18.24 9.03 25.41
C ASN A 170 -17.87 7.73 24.69
N ALA A 171 -18.02 7.73 23.37
CA ALA A 171 -17.76 6.57 22.52
C ALA A 171 -16.34 6.53 21.94
N VAL A 172 -15.48 7.50 22.22
CA VAL A 172 -14.10 7.53 21.71
C VAL A 172 -13.28 6.45 22.41
N VAL A 173 -12.45 5.74 21.64
CA VAL A 173 -11.54 4.70 22.14
C VAL A 173 -10.11 5.01 21.75
N THR A 174 -9.17 4.75 22.65
CA THR A 174 -7.75 4.76 22.33
C THR A 174 -7.41 3.48 21.58
N LEU A 175 -6.71 3.61 20.45
CA LEU A 175 -6.22 2.48 19.68
C LEU A 175 -4.74 2.23 20.02
N ASP A 176 -4.37 0.96 20.12
CA ASP A 176 -2.97 0.53 20.11
C ASP A 176 -2.58 0.20 18.65
N SER A 177 -1.65 0.97 18.13
CA SER A 177 -1.08 0.81 16.79
C SER A 177 0.38 0.37 16.80
N SER A 178 0.93 -0.04 17.96
CA SER A 178 2.33 -0.45 18.10
C SER A 178 2.68 -1.70 17.28
N SER A 179 1.69 -2.53 16.98
CA SER A 179 1.82 -3.77 16.20
C SER A 179 1.28 -3.64 14.76
N VAL A 180 1.07 -2.43 14.28
CA VAL A 180 0.57 -2.21 12.91
C VAL A 180 1.57 -2.74 11.88
N THR A 181 1.04 -3.48 10.92
CA THR A 181 1.79 -4.00 9.79
C THR A 181 1.23 -3.47 8.47
N TYR A 182 2.13 -3.17 7.55
CA TYR A 182 1.84 -2.71 6.19
C TYR A 182 2.27 -3.79 5.20
N SER A 183 1.39 -4.78 4.95
CA SER A 183 1.69 -5.85 4.02
C SER A 183 1.67 -5.35 2.57
N GLY A 184 2.79 -5.49 1.86
CA GLY A 184 2.98 -4.98 0.51
C GLY A 184 3.76 -3.69 0.41
N LEU A 185 4.13 -3.04 1.52
CA LEU A 185 4.98 -1.85 1.51
C LEU A 185 6.36 -2.17 0.90
N VAL A 186 6.83 -1.31 0.01
CA VAL A 186 8.17 -1.41 -0.57
C VAL A 186 9.19 -0.88 0.44
N SER A 187 10.28 -1.62 0.63
CA SER A 187 11.33 -1.22 1.57
C SER A 187 11.94 0.12 1.19
N GLY A 188 12.01 1.02 2.17
CA GLY A 188 12.56 2.36 2.00
C GLY A 188 11.53 3.43 1.60
N ASP A 189 10.28 3.05 1.33
CA ASP A 189 9.22 4.03 1.07
C ASP A 189 8.76 4.72 2.35
N SER A 190 8.42 6.01 2.22
CA SER A 190 7.84 6.82 3.29
C SER A 190 6.32 6.66 3.30
N PHE A 191 5.80 5.94 4.32
CA PHE A 191 4.38 5.67 4.52
C PHE A 191 4.06 5.66 6.01
N VAL A 192 3.17 6.55 6.46
CA VAL A 192 2.80 6.70 7.87
C VAL A 192 1.29 6.71 8.00
N GLY A 193 0.72 5.86 8.87
CA GLY A 193 -0.69 5.81 9.21
C GLY A 193 -1.01 6.56 10.49
N ALA A 194 -2.17 7.21 10.53
CA ALA A 194 -2.80 7.75 11.73
C ALA A 194 -4.22 7.19 11.86
N TYR A 195 -4.60 6.81 13.09
CA TYR A 195 -5.80 6.03 13.35
C TYR A 195 -6.62 6.65 14.47
N SER A 196 -7.94 6.65 14.31
CA SER A 196 -8.90 6.98 15.35
C SER A 196 -9.98 5.91 15.44
N GLY A 197 -10.50 5.67 16.65
CA GLY A 197 -11.49 4.63 16.90
C GLY A 197 -12.72 5.16 17.64
N VAL A 198 -13.88 4.62 17.29
CA VAL A 198 -15.14 4.97 17.92
C VAL A 198 -15.99 3.71 18.14
N PHE A 199 -16.51 3.53 19.36
CA PHE A 199 -17.55 2.55 19.65
C PHE A 199 -18.90 2.98 19.05
N ALA A 200 -19.81 2.02 18.79
CA ALA A 200 -21.15 2.31 18.31
C ALA A 200 -21.99 3.15 19.32
N ASN A 201 -21.72 3.02 20.63
CA ASN A 201 -22.28 3.82 21.73
C ASN A 201 -21.35 3.78 22.92
N ALA A 202 -21.59 4.63 23.94
CA ALA A 202 -20.77 4.72 25.13
C ALA A 202 -21.06 3.64 26.20
N ASN A 203 -22.15 2.86 26.09
CA ASN A 203 -22.60 1.96 27.15
C ASN A 203 -21.64 0.81 27.41
N VAL A 204 -21.62 0.37 28.66
CA VAL A 204 -20.87 -0.80 29.14
C VAL A 204 -21.26 -2.05 28.38
N ASP A 205 -20.26 -2.74 27.85
CA ASP A 205 -20.38 -4.05 27.22
C ASP A 205 -19.00 -4.64 26.93
N THR A 206 -18.95 -5.94 26.63
CA THR A 206 -17.75 -6.68 26.29
C THR A 206 -17.72 -6.99 24.79
N GLY A 207 -16.49 -6.99 24.20
CA GLY A 207 -16.31 -7.31 22.79
C GLY A 207 -16.99 -6.33 21.83
N LYS A 208 -17.18 -5.08 22.26
CA LYS A 208 -17.83 -4.06 21.43
C LYS A 208 -17.04 -3.76 20.18
N THR A 209 -17.73 -3.68 19.05
CA THR A 209 -17.09 -3.25 17.78
C THR A 209 -16.64 -1.81 17.88
N VAL A 210 -15.40 -1.59 17.50
CA VAL A 210 -14.77 -0.29 17.31
C VAL A 210 -14.62 -0.06 15.81
N THR A 211 -15.22 0.99 15.30
CA THR A 211 -15.00 1.46 13.93
C THR A 211 -13.69 2.24 13.89
N ILE A 212 -12.79 1.89 12.97
CA ILE A 212 -11.50 2.54 12.78
C ILE A 212 -11.61 3.48 11.57
N THR A 213 -11.13 4.71 11.74
CA THR A 213 -10.89 5.65 10.65
C THR A 213 -9.40 5.84 10.50
N SER A 214 -8.89 5.62 9.28
CA SER A 214 -7.47 5.71 8.94
C SER A 214 -7.18 6.90 8.05
N SER A 215 -6.01 7.45 8.16
CA SER A 215 -5.44 8.41 7.22
C SER A 215 -3.95 8.13 7.03
N TYR A 216 -3.43 8.41 5.82
CA TYR A 216 -2.06 8.07 5.47
C TYR A 216 -1.31 9.27 4.92
N SER A 217 -0.03 9.35 5.23
CA SER A 217 0.89 10.40 4.80
C SER A 217 2.25 9.81 4.45
N GLY A 218 3.07 10.60 3.76
CA GLY A 218 4.39 10.19 3.28
C GLY A 218 4.53 10.46 1.78
N SER A 219 5.77 10.58 1.30
CA SER A 219 6.06 10.91 -0.10
C SER A 219 5.60 9.84 -1.08
N ASP A 220 5.48 8.59 -0.62
CA ASP A 220 5.21 7.44 -1.47
C ASP A 220 3.77 6.91 -1.36
N VAL A 221 2.91 7.54 -0.55
CA VAL A 221 1.54 7.08 -0.26
C VAL A 221 0.68 6.91 -1.53
N ASN A 222 0.87 7.78 -2.52
CA ASN A 222 0.11 7.76 -3.79
C ASN A 222 0.51 6.60 -4.72
N ASN A 223 1.55 5.85 -4.36
CA ASN A 223 1.97 4.67 -5.10
C ASN A 223 1.22 3.40 -4.68
N TYR A 224 0.29 3.51 -3.71
CA TYR A 224 -0.43 2.38 -3.13
C TYR A 224 -1.94 2.52 -3.24
N VAL A 225 -2.62 1.38 -3.37
CA VAL A 225 -4.04 1.22 -3.07
C VAL A 225 -4.15 0.54 -1.73
N VAL A 226 -4.65 1.28 -0.73
CA VAL A 226 -4.68 0.81 0.66
C VAL A 226 -5.98 0.07 0.94
N THR A 227 -5.86 -1.11 1.56
CA THR A 227 -6.97 -1.85 2.18
C THR A 227 -6.84 -1.72 3.69
N ASP A 228 -7.75 -0.98 4.28
CA ASP A 228 -7.76 -0.66 5.71
C ASP A 228 -8.24 -1.82 6.59
N GLN A 229 -7.74 -1.88 7.81
CA GLN A 229 -8.44 -2.53 8.90
C GLN A 229 -9.55 -1.60 9.38
N SER A 230 -10.81 -1.89 8.98
CA SER A 230 -11.95 -1.00 9.24
C SER A 230 -12.53 -1.15 10.66
N THR A 231 -12.25 -2.26 11.34
CA THR A 231 -12.82 -2.56 12.67
C THR A 231 -11.84 -3.31 13.56
N THR A 232 -12.05 -3.17 14.86
CA THR A 232 -11.47 -4.00 15.93
C THR A 232 -12.50 -4.16 17.06
N THR A 233 -12.12 -4.74 18.19
CA THR A 233 -12.98 -4.85 19.36
C THR A 233 -12.28 -4.35 20.61
N ALA A 234 -13.06 -3.82 21.57
CA ALA A 234 -12.61 -3.50 22.93
C ALA A 234 -13.79 -3.55 23.89
N ASN A 235 -13.53 -3.46 25.19
CA ASN A 235 -14.56 -3.45 26.23
C ASN A 235 -14.72 -2.04 26.81
N ILE A 236 -15.98 -1.72 27.16
CA ILE A 236 -16.27 -0.64 28.10
C ILE A 236 -16.72 -1.32 29.39
N THR A 237 -15.99 -1.10 30.47
CA THR A 237 -16.31 -1.63 31.81
C THR A 237 -17.06 -0.60 32.63
N SER A 238 -17.90 -1.06 33.55
CA SER A 238 -18.63 -0.17 34.46
C SER A 238 -17.66 0.68 35.31
N ARG A 239 -18.11 1.86 35.70
CA ARG A 239 -17.39 2.68 36.69
C ARG A 239 -17.38 1.93 38.03
N PRO A 240 -16.20 1.63 38.61
CA PRO A 240 -16.09 0.85 39.83
C PRO A 240 -16.67 1.62 41.03
N ALA A 241 -17.37 0.91 41.92
CA ALA A 241 -17.88 1.48 43.16
C ALA A 241 -16.77 2.14 44.02
N GLY A 242 -17.07 3.21 44.70
CA GLY A 242 -16.21 3.88 45.68
C GLY A 242 -15.31 4.99 45.15
N VAL A 243 -14.56 4.78 44.06
CA VAL A 243 -13.64 5.84 43.56
C VAL A 243 -14.23 6.57 42.36
N SER A 244 -14.97 5.87 41.51
CA SER A 244 -15.57 6.39 40.26
C SER A 244 -17.01 5.93 40.04
N GLY A 245 -17.54 4.99 40.85
CA GLY A 245 -18.91 4.51 40.79
C GLY A 245 -19.85 5.36 41.67
N ILE A 246 -21.11 4.98 41.69
CA ILE A 246 -22.12 5.70 42.47
C ILE A 246 -22.08 5.26 43.94
N THR A 247 -21.93 6.22 44.84
CA THR A 247 -22.14 6.02 46.28
C THR A 247 -23.45 6.70 46.67
N VAL A 248 -24.32 5.94 47.35
CA VAL A 248 -25.61 6.40 47.80
C VAL A 248 -25.64 6.49 49.30
N PHE A 249 -26.04 7.65 49.82
CA PHE A 249 -26.18 7.92 51.27
C PHE A 249 -27.25 8.94 51.52
N GLY A 250 -27.61 9.16 52.83
CA GLY A 250 -28.61 10.12 53.23
C GLY A 250 -30.02 9.51 53.41
N LEU A 251 -30.14 8.18 53.32
CA LEU A 251 -31.38 7.48 53.64
C LEU A 251 -31.59 7.51 55.17
N SER A 252 -32.75 8.00 55.59
CA SER A 252 -33.18 8.01 57.00
C SER A 252 -34.56 7.36 57.13
N VAL A 253 -35.02 7.17 58.37
CA VAL A 253 -36.30 6.56 58.69
C VAL A 253 -37.11 7.50 59.53
N ASN A 254 -38.35 7.78 59.09
CA ASN A 254 -39.31 8.48 59.92
C ASN A 254 -39.82 7.58 61.07
N ASN A 255 -40.14 8.17 62.24
CA ASN A 255 -40.75 7.41 63.34
C ASN A 255 -42.02 6.72 62.85
N LYS A 256 -42.13 5.42 63.18
CA LYS A 256 -43.30 4.60 62.87
C LYS A 256 -44.14 4.34 64.12
N GLU A 257 -45.46 4.53 64.04
CA GLU A 257 -46.34 4.04 65.07
C GLU A 257 -46.49 2.51 64.91
N TYR A 258 -46.58 1.79 66.01
CA TYR A 258 -46.76 0.34 66.03
C TYR A 258 -48.04 -0.09 65.26
N ASP A 259 -47.86 -0.87 64.22
CA ASP A 259 -48.94 -1.42 63.37
C ASP A 259 -48.82 -2.93 63.17
N GLY A 260 -47.91 -3.59 63.88
CA GLY A 260 -47.67 -5.02 63.78
C GLY A 260 -46.80 -5.46 62.57
N THR A 261 -46.37 -4.52 61.70
CA THR A 261 -45.56 -4.82 60.52
C THR A 261 -44.08 -4.35 60.69
N VAL A 262 -43.17 -4.89 59.90
CA VAL A 262 -41.76 -4.53 59.88
C VAL A 262 -41.38 -3.49 58.81
N THR A 263 -42.33 -3.02 57.96
CA THR A 263 -42.04 -2.05 56.90
C THR A 263 -41.60 -0.72 57.54
N ALA A 264 -40.46 -0.18 57.13
CA ALA A 264 -39.92 1.09 57.60
C ALA A 264 -40.29 2.21 56.62
N PRO A 265 -40.83 3.36 57.12
CA PRO A 265 -41.09 4.53 56.29
C PRO A 265 -39.81 5.28 56.06
N LEU A 266 -39.11 4.95 54.95
CA LEU A 266 -37.85 5.64 54.57
C LEU A 266 -38.14 7.06 54.14
N ASP A 267 -37.27 7.99 54.62
CA ASP A 267 -37.17 9.34 54.11
C ASP A 267 -36.03 9.40 53.09
N THR A 268 -36.40 9.72 51.87
CA THR A 268 -35.53 9.80 50.70
C THR A 268 -35.19 11.25 50.30
N SER A 269 -35.68 12.24 51.05
CA SER A 269 -35.52 13.67 50.72
C SER A 269 -34.09 14.19 50.74
N SER A 270 -33.23 13.50 51.47
CA SER A 270 -31.81 13.88 51.66
C SER A 270 -30.84 12.93 50.92
N ILE A 271 -31.34 12.13 49.99
CA ILE A 271 -30.48 11.21 49.21
C ILE A 271 -29.51 11.99 48.36
N LEU A 272 -28.25 11.59 48.43
CA LEU A 272 -27.19 12.09 47.57
C LEU A 272 -26.57 10.93 46.77
N TYR A 273 -26.39 11.18 45.47
CA TYR A 273 -25.64 10.33 44.58
C TYR A 273 -24.31 11.00 44.22
N THR A 274 -23.22 10.37 44.52
CA THR A 274 -21.90 10.87 44.08
C THR A 274 -21.39 9.96 42.99
N GLY A 275 -20.72 10.53 41.97
CA GLY A 275 -20.08 9.76 40.91
C GLY A 275 -20.91 9.57 39.63
N ILE A 276 -22.18 10.04 39.58
CA ILE A 276 -22.95 10.11 38.34
C ILE A 276 -22.32 11.15 37.39
N LEU A 277 -22.15 10.83 36.12
CA LEU A 277 -21.70 11.79 35.10
C LEU A 277 -22.83 12.79 34.79
N PRO A 278 -22.50 14.05 34.51
CA PRO A 278 -23.50 15.04 34.11
C PRO A 278 -24.25 14.59 32.86
N GLY A 279 -25.60 14.54 32.98
CA GLY A 279 -26.49 14.17 31.88
C GLY A 279 -26.92 12.69 31.86
N ASP A 280 -26.31 11.83 32.70
CA ASP A 280 -26.71 10.42 32.81
C ASP A 280 -28.01 10.27 33.62
N ASP A 281 -28.86 9.38 33.15
CA ASP A 281 -30.16 9.03 33.77
C ASP A 281 -30.00 7.81 34.67
N VAL A 282 -30.00 8.05 36.00
CA VAL A 282 -29.96 7.02 37.03
C VAL A 282 -30.93 7.36 38.13
N THR A 283 -31.87 6.47 38.41
CA THR A 283 -32.89 6.62 39.44
C THR A 283 -32.86 5.45 40.45
N GLY A 284 -32.80 5.74 41.75
CA GLY A 284 -32.85 4.73 42.80
C GLY A 284 -34.25 4.55 43.39
N SER A 285 -34.56 3.31 43.76
CA SER A 285 -35.77 2.94 44.52
C SER A 285 -35.34 2.17 45.75
N TYR A 286 -35.94 2.49 46.90
CA TYR A 286 -35.48 2.03 48.20
C TYR A 286 -36.64 1.45 49.00
N SER A 287 -36.38 0.35 49.72
CA SER A 287 -37.31 -0.19 50.75
C SER A 287 -36.56 -0.52 52.01
N GLY A 288 -37.19 -0.26 53.16
CA GLY A 288 -36.61 -0.48 54.48
C GLY A 288 -37.46 -1.46 55.31
N VAL A 289 -36.76 -2.32 56.06
CA VAL A 289 -37.41 -3.33 56.90
C VAL A 289 -36.73 -3.30 58.31
N PHE A 290 -37.53 -3.07 59.35
CA PHE A 290 -37.11 -3.24 60.73
C PHE A 290 -36.82 -4.71 61.05
N THR A 291 -35.87 -4.95 61.94
CA THR A 291 -35.50 -6.31 62.38
C THR A 291 -36.64 -7.07 63.07
N ASN A 292 -37.58 -6.36 63.70
CA ASN A 292 -38.82 -6.90 64.27
C ASN A 292 -39.87 -5.80 64.43
N PRO A 293 -41.17 -6.09 64.59
CA PRO A 293 -42.23 -5.08 64.63
C PRO A 293 -42.39 -4.42 66.01
N ASN A 294 -41.67 -4.83 67.07
CA ASN A 294 -41.87 -4.36 68.42
C ASN A 294 -41.45 -2.90 68.60
N VAL A 295 -42.13 -2.19 69.55
CA VAL A 295 -41.75 -0.85 69.95
C VAL A 295 -40.32 -0.80 70.46
N GLY A 296 -39.59 0.27 70.08
CA GLY A 296 -38.19 0.50 70.49
C GLY A 296 -37.55 1.66 69.76
N SER A 297 -36.50 2.20 70.32
CA SER A 297 -35.70 3.27 69.76
C SER A 297 -34.45 2.72 69.10
N THR A 298 -33.88 3.48 68.12
CA THR A 298 -32.63 3.14 67.41
C THR A 298 -32.57 1.71 66.87
N LYS A 299 -33.71 1.20 66.44
CA LYS A 299 -33.84 -0.16 65.84
C LYS A 299 -33.18 -0.14 64.47
N THR A 300 -32.44 -1.19 64.18
CA THR A 300 -31.83 -1.37 62.86
C THR A 300 -32.89 -1.57 61.79
N VAL A 301 -32.80 -0.83 60.71
CA VAL A 301 -33.57 -0.98 59.49
C VAL A 301 -32.62 -1.42 58.39
N ASN A 302 -32.87 -2.60 57.82
CA ASN A 302 -32.15 -3.07 56.64
C ASN A 302 -32.76 -2.43 55.39
N ILE A 303 -31.89 -1.90 54.54
CA ILE A 303 -32.28 -1.22 53.27
C ILE A 303 -32.00 -2.14 52.09
N THR A 304 -32.95 -2.21 51.18
CA THR A 304 -32.76 -2.84 49.85
C THR A 304 -32.92 -1.73 48.82
N SER A 305 -31.92 -1.65 47.90
CA SER A 305 -31.86 -0.66 46.85
C SER A 305 -32.02 -1.35 45.49
N SER A 306 -32.63 -0.67 44.54
CA SER A 306 -32.63 -1.02 43.13
C SER A 306 -32.49 0.22 42.25
N TYR A 307 -31.86 0.08 41.09
CA TYR A 307 -31.53 1.22 40.22
C TYR A 307 -32.11 1.01 38.83
N SER A 308 -32.57 2.10 38.22
CA SER A 308 -33.14 2.17 36.88
C SER A 308 -32.72 3.45 36.18
N GLY A 309 -33.14 3.62 34.93
CA GLY A 309 -32.71 4.71 34.06
C GLY A 309 -31.81 4.20 32.95
N ALA A 310 -31.68 4.97 31.89
CA ALA A 310 -30.98 4.57 30.66
C ALA A 310 -29.51 4.24 30.90
N ASP A 311 -28.88 4.87 31.89
CA ASP A 311 -27.44 4.77 32.16
C ASP A 311 -27.08 3.95 33.39
N SER A 312 -28.11 3.43 34.14
CA SER A 312 -27.87 2.69 35.39
C SER A 312 -26.91 1.50 35.22
N GLY A 313 -26.96 0.80 34.05
CA GLY A 313 -26.10 -0.34 33.74
C GLY A 313 -24.62 0.02 33.54
N ASN A 314 -24.28 1.30 33.42
CA ASN A 314 -22.92 1.77 33.24
C ASN A 314 -22.16 1.95 34.56
N TYR A 315 -22.82 1.74 35.71
CA TYR A 315 -22.30 2.01 37.03
C TYR A 315 -22.32 0.79 37.93
N SER A 316 -21.38 0.77 38.86
CA SER A 316 -21.46 -0.07 40.07
C SER A 316 -21.85 0.83 41.25
N PHE A 317 -22.70 0.30 42.15
CA PHE A 317 -23.28 1.04 43.25
C PHE A 317 -22.66 0.60 44.60
N THR A 318 -22.43 1.57 45.48
CA THR A 318 -22.15 1.31 46.89
C THR A 318 -23.34 1.87 47.68
N ASP A 319 -24.12 0.95 48.22
CA ASP A 319 -25.38 1.27 48.91
C ASP A 319 -25.22 1.56 50.38
N GLN A 320 -26.08 2.42 50.92
CA GLN A 320 -26.38 2.48 52.36
C GLN A 320 -27.22 1.24 52.70
N SER A 321 -26.58 0.18 53.22
CA SER A 321 -27.26 -1.10 53.51
C SER A 321 -28.14 -1.10 54.73
N SER A 322 -27.98 -0.11 55.65
CA SER A 322 -28.78 0.00 56.88
C SER A 322 -28.84 1.43 57.42
N THR A 323 -29.81 1.67 58.24
CA THR A 323 -29.96 2.87 59.05
C THR A 323 -30.66 2.51 60.38
N THR A 324 -30.99 3.48 61.20
CA THR A 324 -31.73 3.26 62.42
C THR A 324 -33.05 4.08 62.45
N GLY A 325 -34.10 3.59 63.08
CA GLY A 325 -35.35 4.27 63.24
C GLY A 325 -36.08 3.84 64.51
N ASN A 326 -37.17 4.50 64.86
CA ASN A 326 -37.95 4.23 66.07
C ASN A 326 -39.34 3.67 65.69
N ILE A 327 -39.81 2.69 66.48
CA ILE A 327 -41.22 2.27 66.49
C ILE A 327 -41.81 2.76 67.84
N VAL A 328 -42.75 3.70 67.76
CA VAL A 328 -43.42 4.27 68.94
C VAL A 328 -44.70 3.49 69.29
N PRO A 329 -45.11 3.50 70.55
CA PRO A 329 -46.34 2.84 70.94
C PRO A 329 -47.57 3.40 70.20
N LYS A 330 -48.48 2.52 69.84
CA LYS A 330 -49.82 2.90 69.38
C LYS A 330 -50.72 3.26 70.53
N VAL A 331 -51.41 4.40 70.42
CA VAL A 331 -52.34 4.82 71.46
C VAL A 331 -53.56 3.89 71.46
N LEU A 332 -53.86 3.29 72.61
CA LEU A 332 -55.04 2.50 72.81
C LEU A 332 -55.97 3.27 73.70
N THR A 333 -57.16 3.59 73.23
CA THR A 333 -58.22 4.26 74.05
C THR A 333 -59.22 3.21 74.55
N ALA A 334 -59.38 3.10 75.87
CA ALA A 334 -60.47 2.33 76.49
C ALA A 334 -61.67 3.24 76.80
N THR A 335 -62.78 2.97 76.21
CA THR A 335 -64.06 3.60 76.59
C THR A 335 -64.87 2.64 77.47
N ALA A 336 -65.27 3.02 78.67
CA ALA A 336 -66.04 2.27 79.59
C ALA A 336 -67.56 2.53 79.41
#